data_3c0196978e3cb1e5c9b656e285b475c6
#
_entry.id   3c0196978e3cb1e5c9b656e285b475c6
#
_cell.length_a   1.000
_cell.length_b   1.000
_cell.length_c   1.000
_cell.angle_alpha   90.00
_cell.angle_beta   90.00
_cell.angle_gamma   90.00
#
_symmetry.space_group_name_H-M   'P 1'
#
loop_
_entity.id
_entity.type
_entity.pdbx_description
1 polymer ?
#
loop_
_entity_poly.entity_id
_entity_poly.type
_entity_poly.pdbx_seq_one_letter_code
_entity_poly.pdbx_strand_id
1 'polypeptide(L)'
;MKIINWNCNLNLSKKFEKIEKHQPDIAIIQECEKLDSSYFPNAEYFWIGKNESKGLGVIVFNQSARIDSSYNENLIYFLPIQTDIVSIMGVWAYNHRASQRFGDTFKGGVSDALTHYETWLLQNDKIIFSGDFNNSVIWDEGNNENNFKNINTKLNKLDFVSGYHHLTRETFGKETKGTLFQYRHRDK
;
A
#
# COMPACT_ATOMS: atom_id res chain seq x y z
N MET A 1 10.48 -5.95 -14.28
CA MET A 1 9.27 -6.06 -13.44
C MET A 1 8.50 -4.76 -13.49
N LYS A 2 7.19 -4.80 -13.75
CA LYS A 2 6.30 -3.64 -13.80
C LYS A 2 5.27 -3.76 -12.68
N ILE A 3 5.19 -2.73 -11.85
CA ILE A 3 4.26 -2.68 -10.72
C ILE A 3 3.30 -1.53 -10.93
N ILE A 4 2.02 -1.80 -10.69
CA ILE A 4 0.97 -0.78 -10.63
C ILE A 4 0.50 -0.64 -9.19
N ASN A 5 0.44 0.59 -8.71
CA ASN A 5 -0.26 0.96 -7.49
C ASN A 5 -1.40 1.91 -7.83
N TRP A 6 -2.62 1.58 -7.41
CA TRP A 6 -3.79 2.37 -7.76
C TRP A 6 -4.91 2.28 -6.71
N ASN A 7 -5.25 3.40 -6.12
CA ASN A 7 -6.53 3.53 -5.41
C ASN A 7 -7.65 3.67 -6.45
N CYS A 8 -8.41 2.61 -6.66
CA CYS A 8 -9.40 2.54 -7.73
C CYS A 8 -10.74 3.19 -7.39
N ASN A 9 -10.96 3.57 -6.12
CA ASN A 9 -12.21 4.15 -5.65
C ASN A 9 -13.43 3.31 -6.08
N LEU A 10 -13.48 2.05 -5.61
CA LEU A 10 -14.52 1.04 -5.86
C LEU A 10 -14.63 0.55 -7.33
N ASN A 11 -15.44 -0.49 -7.52
CA ASN A 11 -15.78 -1.08 -8.82
C ASN A 11 -14.55 -1.47 -9.65
N LEU A 12 -13.59 -2.19 -9.06
CA LEU A 12 -12.43 -2.73 -9.77
C LEU A 12 -12.86 -3.59 -10.96
N SER A 13 -13.89 -4.43 -10.79
CA SER A 13 -14.45 -5.28 -11.84
C SER A 13 -14.76 -4.53 -13.15
N LYS A 14 -15.29 -3.30 -13.03
CA LYS A 14 -15.62 -2.45 -14.19
C LYS A 14 -14.42 -1.68 -14.75
N LYS A 15 -13.29 -1.72 -14.07
CA LYS A 15 -12.12 -0.89 -14.38
C LYS A 15 -10.85 -1.72 -14.61
N PHE A 16 -10.93 -3.04 -14.47
CA PHE A 16 -9.78 -3.93 -14.51
C PHE A 16 -9.01 -3.84 -15.83
N GLU A 17 -9.69 -3.63 -16.95
CA GLU A 17 -9.07 -3.38 -18.26
C GLU A 17 -8.01 -2.26 -18.24
N LYS A 18 -8.20 -1.26 -17.36
CA LYS A 18 -7.23 -0.15 -17.19
C LYS A 18 -5.90 -0.61 -16.60
N ILE A 19 -5.90 -1.69 -15.85
CA ILE A 19 -4.70 -2.32 -15.30
C ILE A 19 -4.12 -3.27 -16.34
N GLU A 20 -4.96 -4.14 -16.88
CA GLU A 20 -4.59 -5.23 -17.78
C GLU A 20 -3.85 -4.73 -19.04
N LYS A 21 -4.30 -3.61 -19.64
CA LYS A 21 -3.62 -2.99 -20.80
C LYS A 21 -2.16 -2.62 -20.55
N HIS A 22 -1.76 -2.44 -19.31
CA HIS A 22 -0.39 -2.14 -18.95
C HIS A 22 0.47 -3.39 -18.76
N GLN A 23 -0.14 -4.59 -18.76
CA GLN A 23 0.55 -5.88 -18.55
C GLN A 23 1.52 -5.81 -17.34
N PRO A 24 1.03 -5.53 -16.13
CA PRO A 24 1.88 -5.50 -14.95
C PRO A 24 2.27 -6.91 -14.52
N ASP A 25 3.39 -7.04 -13.83
CA ASP A 25 3.74 -8.24 -13.09
C ASP A 25 3.02 -8.29 -11.73
N ILE A 26 2.76 -7.11 -11.16
CA ILE A 26 2.08 -6.97 -9.87
C ILE A 26 1.18 -5.73 -9.90
N ALA A 27 -0.04 -5.86 -9.34
CA ALA A 27 -0.93 -4.73 -9.11
C ALA A 27 -1.37 -4.67 -7.65
N ILE A 28 -1.21 -3.51 -7.01
CA ILE A 28 -1.61 -3.24 -5.62
C ILE A 28 -2.76 -2.23 -5.70
N ILE A 29 -3.96 -2.68 -5.31
CA ILE A 29 -5.20 -1.95 -5.58
C ILE A 29 -5.91 -1.63 -4.27
N GLN A 30 -6.03 -0.36 -3.96
CA GLN A 30 -6.76 0.11 -2.80
C GLN A 30 -8.20 0.45 -3.16
N GLU A 31 -9.07 0.38 -2.16
CA GLU A 31 -10.50 0.64 -2.27
C GLU A 31 -11.21 -0.23 -3.31
N CYS A 32 -10.76 -1.47 -3.51
CA CYS A 32 -11.38 -2.42 -4.41
C CYS A 32 -12.36 -3.35 -3.68
N GLU A 33 -13.39 -3.81 -4.38
CA GLU A 33 -14.24 -4.90 -3.93
C GLU A 33 -13.48 -6.23 -3.97
N LYS A 34 -13.94 -7.17 -3.14
CA LYS A 34 -13.50 -8.56 -3.21
C LYS A 34 -14.06 -9.20 -4.47
N LEU A 35 -13.19 -9.71 -5.31
CA LEU A 35 -13.54 -10.42 -6.53
C LEU A 35 -13.26 -11.92 -6.36
N ASP A 36 -13.97 -12.72 -7.11
CA ASP A 36 -13.65 -14.14 -7.23
C ASP A 36 -12.33 -14.33 -8.00
N SER A 37 -11.56 -15.35 -7.61
CA SER A 37 -10.26 -15.64 -8.26
C SER A 37 -10.39 -15.96 -9.76
N SER A 38 -11.56 -16.42 -10.21
CA SER A 38 -11.84 -16.64 -11.63
C SER A 38 -11.77 -15.39 -12.50
N TYR A 39 -11.85 -14.19 -11.87
CA TYR A 39 -11.60 -12.92 -12.55
C TYR A 39 -10.17 -12.77 -13.07
N PHE A 40 -9.23 -13.54 -12.49
CA PHE A 40 -7.80 -13.42 -12.74
C PHE A 40 -7.20 -14.79 -13.13
N PRO A 41 -7.55 -15.33 -14.30
CA PRO A 41 -7.25 -16.73 -14.64
C PRO A 41 -5.76 -17.07 -14.71
N ASN A 42 -4.88 -16.09 -14.83
CA ASN A 42 -3.43 -16.26 -14.88
C ASN A 42 -2.70 -15.49 -13.77
N ALA A 43 -3.37 -15.28 -12.64
CA ALA A 43 -2.79 -14.53 -11.53
C ALA A 43 -3.25 -15.08 -10.18
N GLU A 44 -2.41 -14.90 -9.18
CA GLU A 44 -2.77 -15.06 -7.78
C GLU A 44 -3.41 -13.77 -7.28
N TYR A 45 -4.57 -13.86 -6.64
CA TYR A 45 -5.28 -12.71 -6.09
C TYR A 45 -5.46 -12.84 -4.58
N PHE A 46 -4.98 -11.85 -3.88
CA PHE A 46 -5.09 -11.73 -2.43
C PHE A 46 -5.89 -10.48 -2.09
N TRP A 47 -6.84 -10.62 -1.17
CA TRP A 47 -7.67 -9.50 -0.78
C TRP A 47 -7.91 -9.50 0.73
N ILE A 48 -7.84 -8.32 1.33
CA ILE A 48 -8.19 -8.09 2.73
C ILE A 48 -9.13 -6.89 2.86
N GLY A 49 -10.12 -7.02 3.71
CA GLY A 49 -11.10 -5.95 3.96
C GLY A 49 -12.12 -6.37 5.01
N LYS A 50 -12.70 -5.41 5.69
CA LYS A 50 -13.82 -5.63 6.63
C LYS A 50 -15.17 -5.75 5.94
N ASN A 51 -15.27 -5.19 4.75
CA ASN A 51 -16.49 -5.16 3.95
C ASN A 51 -16.10 -5.55 2.52
N GLU A 52 -16.77 -6.55 1.96
CA GLU A 52 -16.47 -7.10 0.64
C GLU A 52 -16.54 -6.06 -0.50
N SER A 53 -17.23 -4.94 -0.29
CA SER A 53 -17.26 -3.85 -1.28
C SER A 53 -16.02 -2.96 -1.29
N LYS A 54 -15.14 -3.05 -0.26
CA LYS A 54 -14.02 -2.12 -0.11
C LYS A 54 -12.87 -2.71 0.71
N GLY A 55 -11.73 -2.90 0.09
CA GLY A 55 -10.53 -3.45 0.71
C GLY A 55 -9.25 -3.13 -0.04
N LEU A 56 -8.22 -3.88 0.30
CA LEU A 56 -6.92 -3.88 -0.37
C LEU A 56 -6.77 -5.20 -1.12
N GLY A 57 -6.54 -5.12 -2.43
CA GLY A 57 -6.23 -6.26 -3.29
C GLY A 57 -4.77 -6.21 -3.77
N VAL A 58 -4.13 -7.38 -3.85
CA VAL A 58 -2.85 -7.57 -4.51
C VAL A 58 -3.02 -8.66 -5.55
N ILE A 59 -2.66 -8.37 -6.79
CA ILE A 59 -2.73 -9.29 -7.93
C ILE A 59 -1.30 -9.53 -8.38
N VAL A 60 -0.90 -10.79 -8.46
CA VAL A 60 0.43 -11.22 -8.89
C VAL A 60 0.27 -12.07 -10.14
N PHE A 61 0.79 -11.59 -11.27
CA PHE A 61 0.59 -12.20 -12.57
C PHE A 61 1.73 -13.16 -12.92
N ASN A 62 1.39 -14.32 -13.50
CA ASN A 62 2.31 -15.28 -14.10
C ASN A 62 3.45 -15.79 -13.18
N GLN A 63 3.25 -15.77 -11.88
CA GLN A 63 4.19 -16.31 -10.89
C GLN A 63 3.44 -16.76 -9.64
N SER A 64 4.06 -17.64 -8.86
CA SER A 64 3.50 -18.10 -7.59
C SER A 64 3.61 -17.01 -6.53
N ALA A 65 2.59 -16.91 -5.68
CA ALA A 65 2.58 -16.01 -4.57
C ALA A 65 1.79 -16.58 -3.38
N ARG A 66 2.06 -16.06 -2.18
CA ARG A 66 1.31 -16.40 -0.96
C ARG A 66 1.34 -15.26 0.03
N ILE A 67 0.34 -15.21 0.88
CA ILE A 67 0.39 -14.34 2.07
C ILE A 67 1.48 -14.87 3.01
N ASP A 68 2.31 -13.98 3.50
CA ASP A 68 3.33 -14.34 4.48
C ASP A 68 2.72 -14.72 5.84
N SER A 69 3.35 -15.64 6.56
CA SER A 69 2.89 -16.10 7.86
C SER A 69 2.90 -15.02 8.96
N SER A 70 3.63 -13.93 8.74
CA SER A 70 3.64 -12.76 9.64
C SER A 70 2.37 -11.88 9.54
N TYR A 71 1.47 -12.18 8.59
CA TYR A 71 0.25 -11.39 8.39
C TYR A 71 -0.55 -11.25 9.69
N ASN A 72 -0.94 -10.02 10.00
CA ASN A 72 -1.73 -9.68 11.17
C ASN A 72 -3.00 -8.91 10.77
N GLU A 73 -4.14 -9.57 10.94
CA GLU A 73 -5.46 -9.01 10.59
C GLU A 73 -5.85 -7.75 11.39
N ASN A 74 -5.20 -7.52 12.54
CA ASN A 74 -5.43 -6.32 13.35
C ASN A 74 -4.71 -5.07 12.80
N LEU A 75 -3.76 -5.24 11.89
CA LEU A 75 -3.08 -4.15 11.19
C LEU A 75 -3.78 -3.88 9.86
N ILE A 76 -4.74 -2.99 9.87
CA ILE A 76 -5.61 -2.70 8.73
C ILE A 76 -5.05 -1.51 7.94
N TYR A 77 -4.72 -1.62 6.69
CA TYR A 77 -4.64 -2.78 5.82
C TYR A 77 -3.21 -2.89 5.33
N PHE A 78 -2.48 -3.85 5.85
CA PHE A 78 -1.10 -4.15 5.46
C PHE A 78 -1.05 -5.62 5.09
N LEU A 79 -0.68 -5.90 3.85
CA LEU A 79 -0.73 -7.25 3.28
C LEU A 79 0.66 -7.68 2.81
N PRO A 80 1.37 -8.49 3.63
CA PRO A 80 2.66 -9.05 3.25
C PRO A 80 2.46 -10.22 2.31
N ILE A 81 3.01 -10.12 1.10
CA ILE A 81 2.98 -11.16 0.07
C ILE A 81 4.41 -11.57 -0.25
N GLN A 82 4.64 -12.87 -0.35
CA GLN A 82 5.86 -13.45 -0.90
C GLN A 82 5.61 -13.93 -2.31
N THR A 83 6.51 -13.60 -3.22
CA THR A 83 6.59 -14.17 -4.57
C THR A 83 7.94 -14.83 -4.78
N ASP A 84 8.14 -15.47 -5.93
CA ASP A 84 9.43 -16.10 -6.27
C ASP A 84 10.56 -15.08 -6.51
N ILE A 85 10.22 -13.80 -6.74
CA ILE A 85 11.17 -12.77 -7.18
C ILE A 85 11.37 -11.68 -6.12
N VAL A 86 10.29 -11.28 -5.44
CA VAL A 86 10.26 -10.12 -4.54
C VAL A 86 9.19 -10.29 -3.47
N SER A 87 9.45 -9.80 -2.27
CA SER A 87 8.42 -9.65 -1.25
C SER A 87 7.70 -8.31 -1.42
N ILE A 88 6.42 -8.27 -1.11
CA ILE A 88 5.57 -7.08 -1.28
C ILE A 88 4.85 -6.80 0.03
N MET A 89 4.91 -5.58 0.50
CA MET A 89 3.97 -5.06 1.48
C MET A 89 2.98 -4.17 0.75
N GLY A 90 1.80 -4.72 0.49
CA GLY A 90 0.67 -3.95 -0.01
C GLY A 90 0.08 -3.09 1.10
N VAL A 91 -0.20 -1.82 0.81
CA VAL A 91 -0.64 -0.84 1.81
C VAL A 91 -1.91 -0.11 1.39
N TRP A 92 -2.85 -0.04 2.31
CA TRP A 92 -3.92 0.95 2.33
C TRP A 92 -4.10 1.44 3.77
N ALA A 93 -3.21 2.34 4.18
CA ALA A 93 -3.13 2.81 5.55
C ALA A 93 -4.23 3.82 5.88
N TYR A 94 -4.56 3.91 7.16
CA TYR A 94 -5.24 5.09 7.67
C TYR A 94 -4.26 6.27 7.76
N ASN A 95 -4.82 7.49 7.75
CA ASN A 95 -4.02 8.70 7.91
C ASN A 95 -3.38 8.80 9.31
N HIS A 96 -2.53 9.79 9.52
CA HIS A 96 -1.80 10.03 10.76
C HIS A 96 -2.67 10.14 12.03
N ARG A 97 -3.98 10.39 11.90
CA ARG A 97 -4.94 10.45 13.01
C ARG A 97 -5.63 9.10 13.31
N ALA A 98 -5.15 8.01 12.73
CA ALA A 98 -5.80 6.70 12.85
C ALA A 98 -5.92 6.23 14.29
N SER A 99 -4.88 6.37 15.10
CA SER A 99 -4.88 5.99 16.52
C SER A 99 -5.90 6.75 17.35
N GLN A 100 -6.12 8.04 17.03
CA GLN A 100 -7.12 8.87 17.71
C GLN A 100 -8.55 8.50 17.30
N ARG A 101 -8.74 8.02 16.06
CA ARG A 101 -10.06 7.73 15.50
C ARG A 101 -10.62 6.36 15.89
N PHE A 102 -9.75 5.39 16.12
CA PHE A 102 -10.15 3.99 16.31
C PHE A 102 -9.77 3.39 17.67
N GLY A 103 -9.12 4.16 18.53
CA GLY A 103 -8.63 3.69 19.84
C GLY A 103 -7.52 2.63 19.70
N ASP A 104 -7.13 2.04 20.83
CA ASP A 104 -6.00 1.12 20.92
C ASP A 104 -6.18 -0.23 20.20
N THR A 105 -7.41 -0.58 19.82
CA THR A 105 -7.73 -1.85 19.18
C THR A 105 -7.52 -1.84 17.67
N PHE A 106 -7.34 -0.67 17.03
CA PHE A 106 -7.17 -0.52 15.60
C PHE A 106 -5.86 0.19 15.28
N LYS A 107 -4.88 -0.59 14.90
CA LYS A 107 -3.59 -0.08 14.47
C LYS A 107 -3.54 -0.01 12.95
N GLY A 108 -4.07 1.06 12.39
CA GLY A 108 -4.08 1.30 10.94
C GLY A 108 -2.98 2.27 10.49
N GLY A 109 -2.12 2.70 11.41
CA GLY A 109 -1.01 3.59 11.12
C GLY A 109 0.19 2.86 10.55
N VAL A 110 0.92 3.52 9.66
CA VAL A 110 2.15 2.97 9.05
C VAL A 110 3.21 2.70 10.12
N SER A 111 3.29 3.54 11.16
CA SER A 111 4.26 3.36 12.25
C SER A 111 4.05 2.03 13.00
N ASP A 112 2.79 1.65 13.26
CA ASP A 112 2.46 0.39 13.92
C ASP A 112 2.82 -0.81 13.05
N ALA A 113 2.52 -0.72 11.75
CA ALA A 113 2.88 -1.76 10.79
C ALA A 113 4.39 -1.94 10.66
N LEU A 114 5.16 -0.85 10.56
CA LEU A 114 6.62 -0.91 10.52
C LEU A 114 7.20 -1.58 11.77
N THR A 115 6.64 -1.30 12.95
CA THR A 115 7.08 -1.93 14.19
C THR A 115 6.76 -3.43 14.22
N HIS A 116 5.55 -3.81 13.77
CA HIS A 116 5.14 -5.22 13.77
C HIS A 116 5.92 -6.05 12.74
N TYR A 117 6.10 -5.52 11.54
CA TYR A 117 6.74 -6.22 10.43
C TYR A 117 8.26 -6.02 10.38
N GLU A 118 8.89 -5.34 11.34
CA GLU A 118 10.31 -5.01 11.32
C GLU A 118 11.18 -6.23 11.01
N THR A 119 10.97 -7.33 11.72
CA THR A 119 11.73 -8.58 11.51
C THR A 119 11.54 -9.13 10.09
N TRP A 120 10.29 -9.16 9.61
CA TRP A 120 10.00 -9.62 8.25
C TRP A 120 10.62 -8.71 7.19
N LEU A 121 10.58 -7.39 7.40
CA LEU A 121 11.19 -6.41 6.50
C LEU A 121 12.72 -6.57 6.44
N LEU A 122 13.38 -6.85 7.57
CA LEU A 122 14.82 -7.04 7.64
C LEU A 122 15.28 -8.40 7.08
N GLN A 123 14.43 -9.42 7.08
CA GLN A 123 14.76 -10.75 6.57
C GLN A 123 14.58 -10.90 5.06
N ASN A 124 14.01 -9.90 4.39
CA ASN A 124 13.74 -9.95 2.95
C ASN A 124 14.66 -8.96 2.22
N ASP A 125 15.64 -9.46 1.48
CA ASP A 125 16.62 -8.64 0.73
C ASP A 125 15.98 -7.84 -0.42
N LYS A 126 14.85 -8.32 -0.95
CA LYS A 126 14.13 -7.68 -2.05
C LYS A 126 12.69 -7.47 -1.66
N ILE A 127 12.37 -6.28 -1.21
CA ILE A 127 11.02 -5.94 -0.77
C ILE A 127 10.53 -4.63 -1.37
N ILE A 128 9.26 -4.60 -1.73
CA ILE A 128 8.56 -3.42 -2.20
C ILE A 128 7.47 -3.08 -1.19
N PHE A 129 7.59 -1.91 -0.60
CA PHE A 129 6.59 -1.34 0.31
C PHE A 129 5.78 -0.30 -0.48
N SER A 130 4.57 -0.65 -0.93
CA SER A 130 3.82 0.18 -1.88
C SER A 130 2.32 0.16 -1.60
N GLY A 131 1.68 1.30 -1.83
CA GLY A 131 0.25 1.45 -1.63
C GLY A 131 -0.17 2.89 -1.41
N ASP A 132 -1.38 3.05 -0.88
CA ASP A 132 -1.92 4.33 -0.43
C ASP A 132 -1.61 4.51 1.07
N PHE A 133 -0.61 5.29 1.36
CA PHE A 133 -0.18 5.59 2.73
C PHE A 133 -1.13 6.55 3.45
N ASN A 134 -1.99 7.25 2.71
CA ASN A 134 -2.86 8.31 3.24
C ASN A 134 -2.10 9.30 4.15
N ASN A 135 -0.88 9.60 3.80
CA ASN A 135 0.03 10.40 4.61
C ASN A 135 1.00 11.22 3.74
N SER A 136 1.37 12.38 4.25
CA SER A 136 2.35 13.28 3.63
C SER A 136 2.96 14.20 4.68
N VAL A 137 4.19 14.65 4.49
CA VAL A 137 4.84 15.63 5.38
C VAL A 137 4.08 16.95 5.50
N ILE A 138 3.28 17.32 4.50
CA ILE A 138 2.46 18.53 4.53
C ILE A 138 1.27 18.42 5.48
N TRP A 139 0.96 17.22 5.96
CA TRP A 139 -0.10 16.92 6.93
C TRP A 139 0.44 16.62 8.32
N ASP A 140 1.75 16.68 8.50
CA ASP A 140 2.39 16.41 9.78
C ASP A 140 1.95 17.46 10.81
N GLU A 141 1.49 17.01 11.98
CA GLU A 141 1.01 17.85 13.05
C GLU A 141 1.56 17.39 14.42
N GLY A 142 2.05 18.33 15.21
CA GLY A 142 2.49 18.07 16.57
C GLY A 142 3.51 16.93 16.68
N ASN A 143 3.50 16.22 17.81
CA ASN A 143 4.36 15.05 18.06
C ASN A 143 3.55 13.76 17.90
N ASN A 144 3.43 13.26 16.68
CA ASN A 144 2.68 12.06 16.35
C ASN A 144 3.62 11.03 15.67
N GLU A 145 3.63 9.80 16.16
CA GLU A 145 4.45 8.73 15.58
C GLU A 145 4.09 8.42 14.12
N ASN A 146 2.85 8.65 13.73
CA ASN A 146 2.36 8.49 12.37
C ASN A 146 2.57 9.73 11.49
N ASN A 147 3.25 10.78 11.95
CA ASN A 147 3.73 11.84 11.08
C ASN A 147 4.64 11.26 10.01
N PHE A 148 4.48 11.69 8.78
CA PHE A 148 5.24 11.12 7.65
C PHE A 148 6.76 11.29 7.82
N LYS A 149 7.20 12.37 8.43
CA LYS A 149 8.61 12.57 8.79
C LYS A 149 9.16 11.43 9.66
N ASN A 150 8.38 10.97 10.65
CA ASN A 150 8.76 9.89 11.55
C ASN A 150 8.73 8.53 10.83
N ILE A 151 7.69 8.30 10.02
CA ILE A 151 7.57 7.13 9.14
C ILE A 151 8.76 7.03 8.20
N ASN A 152 9.09 8.11 7.49
CA ASN A 152 10.22 8.15 6.57
C ASN A 152 11.56 7.87 7.28
N THR A 153 11.71 8.37 8.52
CA THR A 153 12.89 8.06 9.33
C THR A 153 12.97 6.57 9.67
N LYS A 154 11.85 5.92 10.01
CA LYS A 154 11.80 4.47 10.24
C LYS A 154 12.10 3.68 8.97
N LEU A 155 11.49 4.06 7.84
CA LEU A 155 11.75 3.42 6.55
C LEU A 155 13.23 3.52 6.13
N ASN A 156 13.84 4.70 6.30
CA ASN A 156 15.28 4.89 6.00
C ASN A 156 16.17 4.04 6.91
N LYS A 157 15.82 3.82 8.17
CA LYS A 157 16.55 2.90 9.07
C LYS A 157 16.45 1.43 8.65
N LEU A 158 15.44 1.09 7.88
CA LEU A 158 15.23 -0.23 7.28
C LEU A 158 15.75 -0.29 5.83
N ASP A 159 16.59 0.66 5.44
CA ASP A 159 17.18 0.80 4.10
C ASP A 159 16.17 0.97 2.95
N PHE A 160 14.94 1.39 3.24
CA PHE A 160 13.98 1.73 2.20
C PHE A 160 14.26 3.08 1.58
N VAL A 161 14.15 3.13 0.27
CA VAL A 161 14.30 4.34 -0.54
C VAL A 161 13.02 4.61 -1.30
N SER A 162 12.51 5.84 -1.23
CA SER A 162 11.39 6.26 -2.08
C SER A 162 11.83 6.32 -3.53
N GLY A 163 11.25 5.46 -4.38
CA GLY A 163 11.60 5.39 -5.80
C GLY A 163 11.38 6.72 -6.53
N TYR A 164 10.28 7.42 -6.25
CA TYR A 164 10.00 8.73 -6.83
C TYR A 164 11.08 9.76 -6.48
N HIS A 165 11.36 9.93 -5.18
CA HIS A 165 12.32 10.93 -4.71
C HIS A 165 13.77 10.59 -5.08
N HIS A 166 14.07 9.29 -5.17
CA HIS A 166 15.39 8.86 -5.67
C HIS A 166 15.61 9.25 -7.15
N LEU A 167 14.57 9.10 -7.98
CA LEU A 167 14.66 9.42 -9.40
C LEU A 167 14.58 10.92 -9.68
N THR A 168 13.65 11.63 -9.03
CA THR A 168 13.38 13.04 -9.32
C THR A 168 14.30 14.00 -8.55
N ARG A 169 14.86 13.55 -7.43
CA ARG A 169 15.61 14.39 -6.47
C ARG A 169 14.77 15.47 -5.81
N GLU A 170 13.46 15.38 -5.93
CA GLU A 170 12.53 16.30 -5.26
C GLU A 170 12.48 16.01 -3.74
N THR A 171 12.13 17.04 -2.98
CA THR A 171 11.99 16.93 -1.52
C THR A 171 10.55 16.53 -1.18
N PHE A 172 10.37 15.70 -0.17
CA PHE A 172 9.05 15.34 0.36
C PHE A 172 8.23 16.60 0.69
N GLY A 173 6.99 16.64 0.23
CA GLY A 173 6.07 17.77 0.37
C GLY A 173 6.25 18.88 -0.67
N LYS A 174 7.18 18.72 -1.61
CA LYS A 174 7.42 19.65 -2.73
C LYS A 174 7.39 18.94 -4.08
N GLU A 175 6.69 17.81 -4.15
CA GLU A 175 6.55 17.02 -5.37
C GLU A 175 5.80 17.82 -6.44
N THR A 176 6.38 17.85 -7.64
CA THR A 176 5.78 18.53 -8.81
C THR A 176 4.69 17.70 -9.47
N LYS A 177 4.66 16.38 -9.22
CA LYS A 177 3.64 15.48 -9.73
C LYS A 177 2.76 14.99 -8.58
N GLY A 178 1.49 15.37 -8.60
CA GLY A 178 0.50 14.86 -7.64
C GLY A 178 0.18 13.38 -7.89
N THR A 179 0.02 12.64 -6.80
CA THR A 179 -0.46 11.26 -6.82
C THR A 179 -1.90 11.12 -6.31
N LEU A 180 -2.44 12.17 -5.68
CA LEU A 180 -3.81 12.25 -5.20
C LEU A 180 -4.66 13.09 -6.15
N PHE A 181 -5.70 12.47 -6.71
CA PHE A 181 -6.65 13.14 -7.61
C PHE A 181 -8.07 13.00 -7.05
N GLN A 182 -8.60 14.07 -6.46
CA GLN A 182 -9.97 14.10 -5.93
C GLN A 182 -10.91 14.70 -6.96
N TYR A 183 -11.82 13.90 -7.49
CA TYR A 183 -12.80 14.34 -8.49
C TYR A 183 -13.70 15.52 -8.05
N ARG A 184 -13.96 15.62 -6.74
CA ARG A 184 -14.84 16.66 -6.15
C ARG A 184 -14.23 18.07 -6.16
N HIS A 185 -12.96 18.21 -6.50
CA HIS A 185 -12.22 19.47 -6.42
C HIS A 185 -11.44 19.79 -7.70
N ARG A 186 -11.89 19.28 -8.85
CA ARG A 186 -11.23 19.51 -10.14
C ARG A 186 -11.16 20.98 -10.55
N ASP A 187 -12.05 21.81 -10.00
CA ASP A 187 -12.21 23.22 -10.39
C ASP A 187 -11.72 24.20 -9.31
N LYS A 188 -10.79 23.78 -8.45
CA LYS A 188 -10.19 24.67 -7.45
C LYS A 188 -8.69 24.71 -7.58
#